data_842dda20aedce25ce94544f5c5b0beed
#
_entry.id   842dda20aedce25ce94544f5c5b0beed
#
_cell.length_a   1.000
_cell.length_b   1.000
_cell.length_c   1.000
_cell.angle_alpha   90.00
_cell.angle_beta   90.00
_cell.angle_gamma   90.00
#
_symmetry.space_group_name_H-M   'P 1'
#
loop_
_entity.id
_entity.type
_entity.pdbx_description
1 polymer ?
#
loop_
_entity_poly.entity_id
_entity_poly.type
_entity_poly.pdbx_seq_one_letter_code
_entity_poly.pdbx_strand_id
1 'polypeptide(L)'
;VLGEAPARAPAWRSRWWLSAAAAAVLMVGVLGGYVAGIDGIGRINDSDDQLAEQAIAAHVIYAAEKRHAVEVPASEKDHLQTWLSNRVGLKLVAPDLAAEGFQLVGGRLLPAGDQGKAAMLLYEDAKGERISLFVTAESSQTTKGTYTAEADGPEAVYWLDKGYGCAVVGSLPPERLSAVAKRAYGQLLAGISS
;
A
#
# COMPACT_ATOMS: atom_id res chain seq x y z
N VAL A 1 -69.93 17.93 -57.06
CA VAL A 1 -68.83 17.01 -56.72
C VAL A 1 -68.02 17.70 -55.67
N LEU A 2 -68.22 17.26 -54.41
CA LEU A 2 -67.45 17.76 -53.22
C LEU A 2 -66.24 16.83 -53.02
N GLY A 3 -65.07 17.40 -53.17
CA GLY A 3 -63.82 16.71 -52.85
C GLY A 3 -63.49 16.69 -51.34
N GLU A 4 -63.41 15.50 -50.77
CA GLU A 4 -63.02 15.35 -49.39
C GLU A 4 -61.49 15.61 -49.25
N ALA A 5 -61.14 16.47 -48.32
CA ALA A 5 -59.75 16.72 -47.95
C ALA A 5 -59.19 15.60 -47.01
N PRO A 6 -58.01 15.13 -47.19
CA PRO A 6 -57.43 14.08 -46.31
C PRO A 6 -57.17 14.60 -44.92
N ALA A 7 -57.62 13.84 -43.90
CA ALA A 7 -57.38 14.11 -42.48
C ALA A 7 -55.93 14.06 -42.15
N ARG A 8 -55.34 15.13 -41.59
CA ARG A 8 -53.99 15.19 -41.05
C ARG A 8 -53.90 14.39 -39.76
N ALA A 9 -53.08 13.40 -39.72
CA ALA A 9 -52.76 12.64 -38.51
C ALA A 9 -52.09 13.54 -37.46
N PRO A 10 -52.42 13.40 -36.16
CA PRO A 10 -51.89 14.28 -35.12
C PRO A 10 -50.40 14.07 -34.88
N ALA A 11 -49.61 15.15 -34.92
CA ALA A 11 -48.16 15.21 -34.73
C ALA A 11 -47.68 14.84 -33.32
N TRP A 12 -48.58 14.45 -32.44
CA TRP A 12 -48.26 14.11 -31.03
C TRP A 12 -47.49 12.77 -30.91
N ARG A 13 -47.76 11.79 -31.77
CA ARG A 13 -47.12 10.45 -31.63
C ARG A 13 -45.63 10.45 -31.91
N SER A 14 -45.10 11.42 -32.64
CA SER A 14 -43.65 11.47 -32.94
C SER A 14 -42.78 12.02 -31.79
N ARG A 15 -43.37 12.79 -30.87
CA ARG A 15 -42.60 13.40 -29.77
C ARG A 15 -42.31 12.42 -28.62
N TRP A 16 -43.11 11.39 -28.47
CA TRP A 16 -42.89 10.36 -27.43
C TRP A 16 -41.70 9.44 -27.75
N TRP A 17 -41.47 9.19 -29.03
CA TRP A 17 -40.34 8.41 -29.47
C TRP A 17 -39.00 9.12 -29.23
N LEU A 18 -38.94 10.43 -29.36
CA LEU A 18 -37.78 11.24 -29.07
C LEU A 18 -37.47 11.28 -27.58
N SER A 19 -38.46 11.30 -26.73
CA SER A 19 -38.30 11.27 -25.26
C SER A 19 -37.85 9.90 -24.76
N ALA A 20 -38.37 8.82 -25.34
CA ALA A 20 -37.93 7.45 -25.01
C ALA A 20 -36.51 7.17 -25.46
N ALA A 21 -36.07 7.67 -26.61
CA ALA A 21 -34.70 7.55 -27.09
C ALA A 21 -33.72 8.31 -26.22
N ALA A 22 -34.07 9.53 -25.78
CA ALA A 22 -33.20 10.31 -24.86
C ALA A 22 -33.07 9.65 -23.48
N ALA A 23 -34.12 9.05 -22.93
CA ALA A 23 -34.08 8.31 -21.68
C ALA A 23 -33.23 7.02 -21.77
N ALA A 24 -33.28 6.31 -22.91
CA ALA A 24 -32.49 5.13 -23.18
C ALA A 24 -30.98 5.47 -23.26
N VAL A 25 -30.62 6.57 -23.94
CA VAL A 25 -29.23 7.04 -24.05
C VAL A 25 -28.69 7.47 -22.69
N LEU A 26 -29.49 8.13 -21.86
CA LEU A 26 -29.10 8.51 -20.48
C LEU A 26 -28.91 7.28 -19.59
N MET A 27 -29.81 6.29 -19.67
CA MET A 27 -29.66 5.05 -18.89
C MET A 27 -28.42 4.24 -19.32
N VAL A 28 -28.16 4.12 -20.62
CA VAL A 28 -26.93 3.46 -21.13
C VAL A 28 -25.69 4.25 -20.72
N GLY A 29 -25.73 5.57 -20.74
CA GLY A 29 -24.62 6.43 -20.29
C GLY A 29 -24.37 6.31 -18.79
N VAL A 30 -25.41 6.28 -17.96
CA VAL A 30 -25.29 6.12 -16.49
C VAL A 30 -24.84 4.70 -16.13
N LEU A 31 -25.44 3.66 -16.75
CA LEU A 31 -25.01 2.27 -16.53
C LEU A 31 -23.61 2.01 -17.06
N GLY A 32 -23.29 2.50 -18.25
CA GLY A 32 -21.94 2.37 -18.83
C GLY A 32 -20.91 3.18 -18.04
N GLY A 33 -21.24 4.37 -17.58
CA GLY A 33 -20.40 5.18 -16.70
C GLY A 33 -20.24 4.58 -15.30
N TYR A 34 -21.28 3.95 -14.76
CA TYR A 34 -21.23 3.26 -13.47
C TYR A 34 -20.35 2.00 -13.54
N VAL A 35 -20.53 1.17 -14.58
CA VAL A 35 -19.69 -0.03 -14.79
C VAL A 35 -18.23 0.36 -15.10
N ALA A 36 -17.99 1.34 -15.99
CA ALA A 36 -16.65 1.83 -16.27
C ALA A 36 -16.03 2.56 -15.06
N GLY A 37 -16.83 3.21 -14.22
CA GLY A 37 -16.39 3.82 -12.97
C GLY A 37 -16.00 2.79 -11.92
N ILE A 38 -16.73 1.68 -11.81
CA ILE A 38 -16.39 0.57 -10.92
C ILE A 38 -15.09 -0.13 -11.41
N ASP A 39 -14.97 -0.40 -12.70
CA ASP A 39 -13.75 -0.99 -13.28
C ASP A 39 -12.56 -0.01 -13.29
N GLY A 40 -12.79 1.29 -13.31
CA GLY A 40 -11.73 2.33 -13.30
C GLY A 40 -11.27 2.74 -11.91
N ILE A 41 -12.08 2.51 -10.87
CA ILE A 41 -11.73 2.80 -9.46
C ILE A 41 -11.12 1.57 -8.76
N GLY A 42 -11.19 0.38 -9.35
CA GLY A 42 -10.89 -0.90 -8.71
C GLY A 42 -9.73 -1.70 -9.28
N ARG A 43 -8.66 -1.05 -9.76
CA ARG A 43 -7.40 -1.73 -10.08
C ARG A 43 -6.16 -0.86 -9.86
N ILE A 44 -6.12 -0.24 -8.72
CA ILE A 44 -4.89 -0.05 -7.96
C ILE A 44 -4.64 -1.43 -7.36
N ASN A 45 -3.46 -1.98 -7.49
CA ASN A 45 -3.14 -3.34 -7.03
C ASN A 45 -3.39 -3.45 -5.53
N ASP A 46 -4.55 -3.98 -5.13
CA ASP A 46 -5.00 -4.08 -3.72
C ASP A 46 -3.95 -4.69 -2.77
N SER A 47 -3.09 -5.56 -3.27
CA SER A 47 -2.05 -6.21 -2.46
C SER A 47 -0.84 -5.32 -2.18
N ASP A 48 -0.47 -4.43 -3.12
CA ASP A 48 0.70 -3.58 -3.00
C ASP A 48 0.42 -2.44 -2.01
N ASP A 49 -0.74 -1.81 -2.14
CA ASP A 49 -1.20 -0.75 -1.24
C ASP A 49 -1.48 -1.29 0.16
N GLN A 50 -1.99 -2.51 0.28
CA GLN A 50 -2.25 -3.16 1.57
C GLN A 50 -0.97 -3.36 2.39
N LEU A 51 0.16 -3.74 1.77
CA LEU A 51 1.45 -3.82 2.46
C LEU A 51 1.87 -2.46 3.02
N ALA A 52 1.80 -1.42 2.18
CA ALA A 52 2.19 -0.07 2.56
C ALA A 52 1.27 0.50 3.65
N GLU A 53 -0.03 0.31 3.55
CA GLU A 53 -1.02 0.72 4.55
C GLU A 53 -0.77 0.07 5.91
N GLN A 54 -0.55 -1.25 5.93
CA GLN A 54 -0.24 -1.97 7.17
C GLN A 54 1.07 -1.49 7.79
N ALA A 55 2.09 -1.25 6.98
CA ALA A 55 3.37 -0.75 7.44
C ALA A 55 3.25 0.66 8.03
N ILE A 56 2.50 1.56 7.38
CA ILE A 56 2.23 2.92 7.89
C ILE A 56 1.42 2.86 9.18
N ALA A 57 0.35 2.07 9.23
CA ALA A 57 -0.46 1.92 10.44
C ALA A 57 0.38 1.42 11.63
N ALA A 58 1.25 0.44 11.41
CA ALA A 58 2.17 -0.04 12.43
C ALA A 58 3.19 1.04 12.84
N HIS A 59 3.75 1.77 11.87
CA HIS A 59 4.68 2.86 12.14
C HIS A 59 4.06 3.95 13.02
N VAL A 60 2.87 4.43 12.68
CA VAL A 60 2.15 5.48 13.42
C VAL A 60 1.96 5.09 14.89
N ILE A 61 1.61 3.83 15.15
CA ILE A 61 1.40 3.35 16.52
C ILE A 61 2.73 3.23 17.28
N TYR A 62 3.70 2.53 16.71
CA TYR A 62 4.89 2.09 17.46
C TYR A 62 6.07 3.06 17.38
N ALA A 63 6.15 3.91 16.35
CA ALA A 63 7.16 4.96 16.31
C ALA A 63 6.89 6.08 17.34
N ALA A 64 5.62 6.29 17.72
CA ALA A 64 5.24 7.23 18.78
C ALA A 64 5.43 6.64 20.19
N GLU A 65 5.50 5.30 20.33
CA GLU A 65 5.59 4.62 21.61
C GLU A 65 7.01 4.74 22.21
N LYS A 66 7.11 5.09 23.49
CA LYS A 66 8.42 5.29 24.16
C LYS A 66 8.92 4.05 24.90
N ARG A 67 8.02 3.29 25.52
CA ARG A 67 8.38 2.19 26.42
C ARG A 67 8.24 0.81 25.75
N HIS A 68 7.22 0.67 24.91
CA HIS A 68 6.82 -0.63 24.34
C HIS A 68 6.87 -0.61 22.82
N ALA A 69 7.75 0.20 22.24
CA ALA A 69 7.95 0.30 20.80
C ALA A 69 8.43 -1.01 20.17
N VAL A 70 9.20 -1.79 20.93
CA VAL A 70 9.79 -3.05 20.50
C VAL A 70 9.55 -4.17 21.52
N GLU A 71 9.57 -5.42 21.08
CA GLU A 71 9.47 -6.60 21.95
C GLU A 71 10.86 -7.15 22.31
N VAL A 72 11.79 -7.07 21.34
CA VAL A 72 13.20 -7.46 21.53
C VAL A 72 14.07 -6.27 21.20
N PRO A 73 14.92 -5.80 22.14
CA PRO A 73 15.77 -4.63 21.94
C PRO A 73 16.99 -4.95 21.04
N ALA A 74 17.59 -3.91 20.49
CA ALA A 74 18.79 -4.03 19.65
C ALA A 74 20.00 -4.61 20.35
N SER A 75 20.07 -4.53 21.69
CA SER A 75 21.12 -5.19 22.49
C SER A 75 21.10 -6.72 22.36
N GLU A 76 19.97 -7.29 21.93
CA GLU A 76 19.78 -8.71 21.66
C GLU A 76 19.62 -8.99 20.15
N LYS A 77 20.37 -8.30 19.28
CA LYS A 77 20.22 -8.31 17.83
C LYS A 77 20.20 -9.72 17.23
N ASP A 78 21.09 -10.61 17.66
CA ASP A 78 21.16 -11.97 17.12
C ASP A 78 19.93 -12.79 17.48
N HIS A 79 19.45 -12.66 18.72
CA HIS A 79 18.19 -13.26 19.16
C HIS A 79 17.02 -12.69 18.37
N LEU A 80 16.94 -11.39 18.23
CA LEU A 80 15.90 -10.69 17.47
C LEU A 80 15.80 -11.21 16.03
N GLN A 81 16.91 -11.28 15.32
CA GLN A 81 16.96 -11.74 13.94
C GLN A 81 16.53 -13.23 13.82
N THR A 82 17.05 -14.08 14.69
CA THR A 82 16.70 -15.50 14.71
C THR A 82 15.22 -15.71 15.02
N TRP A 83 14.72 -15.02 16.03
CA TRP A 83 13.33 -15.13 16.45
C TRP A 83 12.36 -14.66 15.37
N LEU A 84 12.58 -13.46 14.80
CA LEU A 84 11.74 -12.92 13.75
C LEU A 84 11.80 -13.77 12.48
N SER A 85 12.99 -14.23 12.08
CA SER A 85 13.15 -15.13 10.93
C SER A 85 12.29 -16.38 11.05
N ASN A 86 12.31 -17.02 12.22
CA ASN A 86 11.51 -18.21 12.49
C ASN A 86 9.99 -17.93 12.51
N ARG A 87 9.59 -16.73 12.94
CA ARG A 87 8.17 -16.33 13.01
C ARG A 87 7.57 -15.95 11.67
N VAL A 88 8.35 -15.26 10.84
CA VAL A 88 7.91 -14.80 9.51
C VAL A 88 8.17 -15.86 8.44
N GLY A 89 9.06 -16.82 8.70
CA GLY A 89 9.40 -17.87 7.72
C GLY A 89 10.40 -17.39 6.65
N LEU A 90 11.15 -16.31 6.92
CA LEU A 90 12.16 -15.73 6.04
C LEU A 90 13.47 -15.57 6.80
N LYS A 91 14.61 -15.72 6.13
CA LYS A 91 15.91 -15.36 6.70
C LYS A 91 16.01 -13.83 6.76
N LEU A 92 15.78 -13.26 7.93
CA LEU A 92 15.77 -11.83 8.17
C LEU A 92 17.09 -11.38 8.78
N VAL A 93 17.72 -10.40 8.14
CA VAL A 93 18.88 -9.68 8.65
C VAL A 93 18.49 -8.23 8.87
N ALA A 94 18.70 -7.71 10.08
CA ALA A 94 18.45 -6.30 10.37
C ALA A 94 19.50 -5.44 9.65
N PRO A 95 19.13 -4.61 8.65
CA PRO A 95 20.06 -3.79 7.91
C PRO A 95 20.86 -2.84 8.78
N ASP A 96 22.12 -2.62 8.43
CA ASP A 96 22.92 -1.55 9.00
C ASP A 96 22.63 -0.23 8.27
N LEU A 97 21.96 0.67 8.97
CA LEU A 97 21.57 1.99 8.47
C LEU A 97 22.38 3.14 9.09
N ALA A 98 23.48 2.82 9.78
CA ALA A 98 24.34 3.83 10.44
C ALA A 98 24.87 4.89 9.46
N ALA A 99 25.17 4.51 8.22
CA ALA A 99 25.60 5.46 7.18
C ALA A 99 24.49 6.45 6.76
N GLU A 100 23.23 6.10 7.00
CA GLU A 100 22.06 6.99 6.80
C GLU A 100 21.67 7.73 8.10
N GLY A 101 22.45 7.53 9.17
CA GLY A 101 22.26 8.18 10.47
C GLY A 101 21.29 7.48 11.40
N PHE A 102 20.85 6.25 11.09
CA PHE A 102 19.88 5.50 11.89
C PHE A 102 20.50 4.33 12.62
N GLN A 103 20.14 4.16 13.89
CA GLN A 103 20.52 3.04 14.74
C GLN A 103 19.30 2.15 15.00
N LEU A 104 19.52 0.84 15.01
CA LEU A 104 18.47 -0.11 15.37
C LEU A 104 18.07 0.08 16.84
N VAL A 105 16.79 0.26 17.11
CA VAL A 105 16.19 0.29 18.46
C VAL A 105 15.82 -1.13 18.89
N GLY A 106 15.30 -1.94 17.97
CA GLY A 106 14.86 -3.30 18.18
C GLY A 106 13.80 -3.71 17.17
N GLY A 107 13.00 -4.72 17.52
CA GLY A 107 11.93 -5.17 16.65
C GLY A 107 10.80 -5.86 17.36
N ARG A 108 9.76 -6.19 16.61
CA ARG A 108 8.55 -6.85 17.08
C ARG A 108 7.89 -7.68 15.99
N LEU A 109 7.03 -8.61 16.41
CA LEU A 109 6.17 -9.38 15.53
C LEU A 109 4.81 -8.71 15.40
N LEU A 110 4.29 -8.61 14.19
CA LEU A 110 2.97 -8.04 13.89
C LEU A 110 2.13 -9.01 13.06
N PRO A 111 0.81 -8.95 13.15
CA PRO A 111 -0.05 -9.58 12.16
C PRO A 111 0.13 -8.89 10.81
N ALA A 112 -0.02 -9.65 9.72
CA ALA A 112 -0.02 -9.14 8.35
C ALA A 112 -1.02 -9.91 7.50
N GLY A 113 -1.84 -9.21 6.71
CA GLY A 113 -2.91 -9.82 5.94
C GLY A 113 -3.87 -10.66 6.81
N ASP A 114 -4.58 -11.58 6.18
CA ASP A 114 -5.62 -12.38 6.86
C ASP A 114 -5.05 -13.39 7.87
N GLN A 115 -3.89 -13.97 7.62
CA GLN A 115 -3.26 -14.97 8.50
C GLN A 115 -1.72 -14.88 8.50
N GLY A 116 -1.18 -13.84 7.87
CA GLY A 116 0.26 -13.61 7.76
C GLY A 116 0.88 -13.03 9.02
N LYS A 117 2.19 -12.94 8.99
CA LYS A 117 3.02 -12.34 10.03
C LYS A 117 4.03 -11.42 9.39
N ALA A 118 4.32 -10.30 10.06
CA ALA A 118 5.34 -9.37 9.66
C ALA A 118 6.33 -9.14 10.80
N ALA A 119 7.58 -8.95 10.43
CA ALA A 119 8.60 -8.39 11.30
C ALA A 119 8.64 -6.89 11.13
N MET A 120 8.59 -6.14 12.22
CA MET A 120 8.86 -4.71 12.23
C MET A 120 10.19 -4.47 12.94
N LEU A 121 11.13 -3.82 12.27
CA LEU A 121 12.36 -3.32 12.85
C LEU A 121 12.23 -1.79 12.98
N LEU A 122 12.50 -1.27 14.16
CA LEU A 122 12.44 0.16 14.46
C LEU A 122 13.87 0.72 14.55
N TYR A 123 14.09 1.82 13.87
CA TYR A 123 15.33 2.58 13.88
C TYR A 123 15.09 4.01 14.35
N GLU A 124 16.09 4.63 14.95
CA GLU A 124 16.04 6.00 15.44
C GLU A 124 17.34 6.73 15.11
N ASP A 125 17.24 8.00 14.73
CA ASP A 125 18.40 8.86 14.51
C ASP A 125 18.78 9.63 15.79
N ALA A 126 19.89 10.38 15.74
CA ALA A 126 20.39 11.17 16.87
C ALA A 126 19.43 12.31 17.32
N LYS A 127 18.42 12.63 16.52
CA LYS A 127 17.42 13.66 16.85
C LYS A 127 16.13 13.06 17.41
N GLY A 128 16.04 11.70 17.45
CA GLY A 128 14.83 10.99 17.85
C GLY A 128 13.84 10.78 16.71
N GLU A 129 14.22 11.06 15.47
CA GLU A 129 13.43 10.73 14.29
C GLU A 129 13.44 9.22 14.07
N ARG A 130 12.26 8.63 13.84
CA ARG A 130 12.10 7.19 13.74
C ARG A 130 11.67 6.76 12.36
N ILE A 131 12.20 5.64 11.92
CA ILE A 131 11.74 4.91 10.74
C ILE A 131 11.47 3.46 11.10
N SER A 132 10.57 2.83 10.36
CA SER A 132 10.24 1.41 10.51
C SER A 132 10.56 0.66 9.22
N LEU A 133 11.12 -0.53 9.37
CA LEU A 133 11.26 -1.51 8.31
C LEU A 133 10.27 -2.64 8.58
N PHE A 134 9.28 -2.81 7.71
CA PHE A 134 8.24 -3.83 7.80
C PHE A 134 8.54 -4.93 6.77
N VAL A 135 8.63 -6.18 7.20
CA VAL A 135 8.97 -7.33 6.34
C VAL A 135 7.99 -8.46 6.56
N THR A 136 7.39 -8.96 5.49
CA THR A 136 6.46 -10.09 5.52
C THR A 136 6.84 -11.13 4.47
N ALA A 137 6.49 -12.39 4.72
CA ALA A 137 6.50 -13.41 3.69
C ALA A 137 5.30 -13.15 2.77
N GLU A 138 5.56 -12.59 1.61
CA GLU A 138 4.54 -12.25 0.62
C GLU A 138 4.74 -13.05 -0.65
N SER A 139 3.69 -13.10 -1.43
CA SER A 139 3.50 -13.95 -2.56
C SER A 139 4.31 -13.60 -3.83
N SER A 140 3.88 -14.11 -4.88
CA SER A 140 4.34 -14.26 -6.25
C SER A 140 4.53 -12.96 -7.07
N GLN A 141 4.22 -11.78 -6.58
CA GLN A 141 4.31 -10.53 -7.35
C GLN A 141 5.67 -9.86 -7.16
N THR A 142 6.16 -9.20 -8.21
CA THR A 142 7.33 -8.34 -8.12
C THR A 142 6.91 -6.92 -8.48
N THR A 143 6.87 -6.06 -7.49
CA THR A 143 6.44 -4.66 -7.60
C THR A 143 7.25 -3.79 -6.65
N LYS A 144 7.36 -2.51 -6.94
CA LYS A 144 7.93 -1.49 -6.06
C LYS A 144 7.20 -0.18 -6.25
N GLY A 145 7.05 0.60 -5.20
CA GLY A 145 6.37 1.89 -5.25
C GLY A 145 6.62 2.75 -4.02
N THR A 146 5.95 3.87 -4.02
CA THR A 146 5.85 4.78 -2.88
C THR A 146 4.37 5.00 -2.61
N TYR A 147 4.00 4.96 -1.35
CA TYR A 147 2.63 5.13 -0.90
C TYR A 147 2.57 6.16 0.22
N THR A 148 1.61 7.07 0.14
CA THR A 148 1.32 8.10 1.14
C THR A 148 -0.16 8.03 1.50
N ALA A 149 -0.47 7.68 2.74
CA ALA A 149 -1.86 7.56 3.19
C ALA A 149 -2.53 8.93 3.34
N GLU A 150 -1.79 9.93 3.84
CA GLU A 150 -2.24 11.29 4.09
C GLU A 150 -1.19 12.28 3.59
N ALA A 151 -1.62 13.45 3.11
CA ALA A 151 -0.74 14.45 2.49
C ALA A 151 0.44 14.90 3.37
N ASP A 152 0.25 14.93 4.70
CA ASP A 152 1.26 15.34 5.69
C ASP A 152 1.67 14.18 6.62
N GLY A 153 1.29 12.95 6.27
CA GLY A 153 1.59 11.74 7.05
C GLY A 153 2.93 11.09 6.69
N PRO A 154 3.29 10.00 7.39
CA PRO A 154 4.45 9.22 7.02
C PRO A 154 4.27 8.58 5.64
N GLU A 155 5.36 8.48 4.91
CA GLU A 155 5.44 7.87 3.59
C GLU A 155 6.06 6.48 3.69
N ALA A 156 5.60 5.55 2.85
CA ALA A 156 6.17 4.22 2.71
C ALA A 156 6.83 4.05 1.33
N VAL A 157 8.07 3.67 1.32
CA VAL A 157 8.75 3.13 0.12
C VAL A 157 8.72 1.61 0.26
N TYR A 158 8.04 0.93 -0.67
CA TYR A 158 7.82 -0.51 -0.58
C TYR A 158 8.31 -1.26 -1.82
N TRP A 159 8.55 -2.55 -1.65
CA TRP A 159 8.80 -3.49 -2.74
C TRP A 159 8.27 -4.88 -2.37
N LEU A 160 7.80 -5.57 -3.38
CA LEU A 160 7.49 -7.00 -3.37
C LEU A 160 8.50 -7.70 -4.27
N ASP A 161 9.15 -8.73 -3.80
CA ASP A 161 10.13 -9.49 -4.56
C ASP A 161 10.14 -10.94 -4.09
N LYS A 162 10.13 -11.87 -5.03
CA LYS A 162 10.36 -13.33 -4.91
C LYS A 162 10.11 -13.95 -3.53
N GLY A 163 8.89 -13.80 -3.00
CA GLY A 163 8.46 -14.46 -1.77
C GLY A 163 8.52 -13.60 -0.52
N TYR A 164 8.82 -12.31 -0.62
CA TYR A 164 8.71 -11.38 0.51
C TYR A 164 8.24 -9.99 0.09
N GLY A 165 7.55 -9.33 1.00
CA GLY A 165 7.18 -7.93 0.91
C GLY A 165 7.94 -7.12 1.94
N CYS A 166 8.35 -5.90 1.59
CA CYS A 166 9.05 -5.01 2.48
C CYS A 166 8.60 -3.56 2.27
N ALA A 167 8.47 -2.80 3.38
CA ALA A 167 8.23 -1.37 3.35
C ALA A 167 9.13 -0.65 4.35
N VAL A 168 9.70 0.47 3.93
CA VAL A 168 10.38 1.44 4.81
C VAL A 168 9.47 2.62 4.98
N VAL A 169 9.13 2.95 6.23
CA VAL A 169 8.17 4.00 6.58
C VAL A 169 8.83 5.05 7.46
N GLY A 170 8.55 6.31 7.19
CA GLY A 170 8.99 7.43 8.00
C GLY A 170 8.50 8.77 7.49
N SER A 171 8.65 9.82 8.30
CA SER A 171 8.30 11.20 7.95
C SER A 171 9.53 12.00 7.47
N LEU A 172 10.35 11.35 6.63
CA LEU A 172 11.56 11.95 6.04
C LEU A 172 11.26 12.60 4.69
N PRO A 173 12.10 13.55 4.24
CA PRO A 173 12.07 13.98 2.84
C PRO A 173 12.16 12.79 1.88
N PRO A 174 11.40 12.77 0.77
CA PRO A 174 11.28 11.62 -0.14
C PRO A 174 12.63 11.06 -0.63
N GLU A 175 13.59 11.94 -0.94
CA GLU A 175 14.92 11.54 -1.40
C GLU A 175 15.69 10.80 -0.29
N ARG A 176 15.54 11.25 0.95
CA ARG A 176 16.20 10.62 2.11
C ARG A 176 15.56 9.27 2.44
N LEU A 177 14.23 9.20 2.43
CA LEU A 177 13.51 7.93 2.65
C LEU A 177 13.87 6.91 1.57
N SER A 178 13.93 7.33 0.30
CA SER A 178 14.35 6.49 -0.82
C SER A 178 15.78 5.99 -0.69
N ALA A 179 16.72 6.81 -0.20
CA ALA A 179 18.11 6.40 0.04
C ALA A 179 18.19 5.32 1.13
N VAL A 180 17.49 5.52 2.25
CA VAL A 180 17.38 4.54 3.33
C VAL A 180 16.76 3.22 2.82
N ALA A 181 15.66 3.30 2.08
CA ALA A 181 14.98 2.13 1.50
C ALA A 181 15.90 1.34 0.56
N LYS A 182 16.64 2.02 -0.31
CA LYS A 182 17.60 1.39 -1.22
C LYS A 182 18.73 0.66 -0.48
N ARG A 183 19.24 1.24 0.61
CA ARG A 183 20.26 0.61 1.45
C ARG A 183 19.71 -0.62 2.18
N ALA A 184 18.50 -0.51 2.76
CA ALA A 184 17.83 -1.61 3.43
C ALA A 184 17.58 -2.78 2.46
N TYR A 185 17.04 -2.49 1.28
CA TYR A 185 16.78 -3.48 0.23
C TYR A 185 18.06 -4.26 -0.16
N GLY A 186 19.17 -3.58 -0.42
CA GLY A 186 20.41 -4.23 -0.82
C GLY A 186 20.95 -5.20 0.24
N GLN A 187 20.79 -4.89 1.53
CA GLN A 187 21.23 -5.76 2.62
C GLN A 187 20.27 -6.92 2.89
N LEU A 188 18.97 -6.70 2.78
CA LEU A 188 17.97 -7.76 2.90
C LEU A 188 18.16 -8.82 1.81
N LEU A 189 18.35 -8.42 0.55
CA LEU A 189 18.64 -9.35 -0.56
C LEU A 189 19.89 -10.21 -0.30
N ALA A 190 20.97 -9.60 0.18
CA ALA A 190 22.20 -10.31 0.50
C ALA A 190 21.99 -11.35 1.61
N GLY A 191 21.11 -11.05 2.58
CA GLY A 191 20.76 -11.97 3.67
C GLY A 191 19.86 -13.13 3.22
N ILE A 192 18.99 -12.93 2.24
CA ILE A 192 18.09 -13.97 1.71
C ILE A 192 18.82 -14.91 0.75
N SER A 193 19.84 -14.43 0.04
CA SER A 193 20.57 -15.19 -0.97
C SER A 193 21.70 -16.06 -0.41
N SER A 194 21.98 -15.99 0.89
CA SER A 194 23.00 -16.76 1.61
C SER A 194 22.39 -17.76 2.58
#